data_c46e13fdcbdbcf8881e51997cf0d4ebc
#
_entry.id   c46e13fdcbdbcf8881e51997cf0d4ebc
#
_cell.length_a   1.000
_cell.length_b   1.000
_cell.length_c   1.000
_cell.angle_alpha   90.00
_cell.angle_beta   90.00
_cell.angle_gamma   90.00
#
_symmetry.space_group_name_H-M   'P 1'
#
loop_
_entity.id
_entity.type
_entity.pdbx_description
1 polymer ?
#
loop_
_entity_poly.entity_id
_entity_poly.type
_entity_poly.pdbx_seq_one_letter_code
_entity_poly.pdbx_strand_id
1 'polypeptide(L)'
;MGMAAPIYWTADMVRQLPDDGNRYEVVYGELLVTPAPRLGHQLLVSRLFHPLAEYLAREPVGIVLTSPADISWGRDDVLVQPDVFVVPVDEVRAGDWSRLRSLRLAIEVLSPSTTRADRFTKRRRYQEAGVPLYWIVDGDEQRVEVWTPGAELPTIETKRLVWRPATAGQPFTLELADLFRPV
;
A
#
# COMPACT_ATOMS: atom_id res chain seq x y z
N MET A 1 30.97 -25.78 -8.00
CA MET A 1 29.96 -24.95 -8.72
C MET A 1 29.69 -23.74 -7.87
N GLY A 2 30.20 -22.56 -8.25
CA GLY A 2 29.87 -21.32 -7.56
C GLY A 2 28.43 -20.96 -7.85
N MET A 3 27.61 -20.72 -6.81
CA MET A 3 26.28 -20.13 -6.98
C MET A 3 26.48 -18.71 -7.54
N ALA A 4 25.76 -18.38 -8.61
CA ALA A 4 25.72 -17.01 -9.11
C ALA A 4 25.24 -16.10 -7.97
N ALA A 5 25.89 -14.94 -7.80
CA ALA A 5 25.42 -13.97 -6.82
C ALA A 5 23.98 -13.56 -7.16
N PRO A 6 23.10 -13.39 -6.16
CA PRO A 6 21.76 -12.94 -6.41
C PRO A 6 21.77 -11.59 -7.12
N ILE A 7 20.88 -11.41 -8.11
CA ILE A 7 20.75 -10.15 -8.84
C ILE A 7 20.18 -9.13 -7.85
N TYR A 8 20.85 -7.98 -7.72
CA TYR A 8 20.33 -6.82 -7.01
C TYR A 8 19.52 -5.97 -7.99
N TRP A 9 18.20 -5.94 -7.80
CA TRP A 9 17.30 -5.24 -8.67
C TRP A 9 17.20 -3.76 -8.32
N THR A 10 17.03 -2.92 -9.34
CA THR A 10 16.80 -1.49 -9.19
C THR A 10 15.42 -1.11 -9.74
N ALA A 11 14.90 0.04 -9.32
CA ALA A 11 13.65 0.59 -9.83
C ALA A 11 13.68 0.73 -11.36
N ASP A 12 14.82 1.16 -11.93
CA ASP A 12 14.97 1.31 -13.38
C ASP A 12 14.96 -0.04 -14.11
N MET A 13 15.52 -1.08 -13.52
CA MET A 13 15.42 -2.44 -14.07
C MET A 13 13.98 -2.93 -14.06
N VAL A 14 13.24 -2.66 -12.99
CA VAL A 14 11.82 -3.03 -12.87
C VAL A 14 10.97 -2.31 -13.92
N ARG A 15 11.21 -1.02 -14.17
CA ARG A 15 10.51 -0.24 -15.21
C ARG A 15 10.72 -0.77 -16.63
N GLN A 16 11.78 -1.54 -16.87
CA GLN A 16 12.08 -2.14 -18.17
C GLN A 16 11.48 -3.54 -18.35
N LEU A 17 10.86 -4.10 -17.31
CA LEU A 17 10.20 -5.39 -17.40
C LEU A 17 8.95 -5.31 -18.32
N PRO A 18 8.58 -6.43 -18.97
CA PRO A 18 7.44 -6.43 -19.88
C PRO A 18 6.12 -6.18 -19.15
N ASP A 19 5.18 -5.56 -19.84
CA ASP A 19 3.77 -5.51 -19.42
C ASP A 19 3.09 -6.83 -19.85
N ASP A 20 3.22 -7.83 -19.01
CA ASP A 20 2.71 -9.19 -19.20
C ASP A 20 1.53 -9.52 -18.28
N GLY A 21 0.96 -8.49 -17.63
CA GLY A 21 -0.13 -8.62 -16.67
C GLY A 21 0.32 -8.94 -15.24
N ASN A 22 1.62 -9.09 -14.99
CA ASN A 22 2.17 -9.15 -13.65
C ASN A 22 2.47 -7.73 -13.14
N ARG A 23 2.38 -7.54 -11.82
CA ARG A 23 2.88 -6.37 -11.13
C ARG A 23 4.29 -6.68 -10.63
N TYR A 24 5.21 -5.80 -10.96
CA TYR A 24 6.60 -5.90 -10.57
C TYR A 24 6.95 -4.79 -9.58
N GLU A 25 7.55 -5.16 -8.47
CA GLU A 25 8.00 -4.25 -7.42
C GLU A 25 9.43 -4.61 -7.03
N VAL A 26 10.17 -3.67 -6.46
CA VAL A 26 11.47 -3.95 -5.86
C VAL A 26 11.53 -3.35 -4.47
N VAL A 27 12.02 -4.14 -3.50
CA VAL A 27 12.23 -3.69 -2.12
C VAL A 27 13.55 -4.26 -1.63
N TYR A 28 14.45 -3.39 -1.21
CA TYR A 28 15.83 -3.73 -0.81
C TYR A 28 16.60 -4.50 -1.89
N GLY A 29 16.35 -4.19 -3.17
CA GLY A 29 16.97 -4.90 -4.29
C GLY A 29 16.41 -6.30 -4.56
N GLU A 30 15.36 -6.73 -3.87
CA GLU A 30 14.63 -7.98 -4.12
C GLU A 30 13.45 -7.71 -5.05
N LEU A 31 13.37 -8.46 -6.16
CA LEU A 31 12.24 -8.41 -7.09
C LEU A 31 11.05 -9.15 -6.50
N LEU A 32 9.93 -8.47 -6.40
CA LEU A 32 8.62 -9.03 -6.04
C LEU A 32 7.75 -9.09 -7.30
N VAL A 33 7.19 -10.26 -7.59
CA VAL A 33 6.32 -10.47 -8.75
C VAL A 33 4.94 -10.89 -8.26
N THR A 34 3.94 -10.10 -8.62
CA THR A 34 2.54 -10.35 -8.22
C THR A 34 1.69 -10.57 -9.46
N PRO A 35 1.03 -11.71 -9.60
CA PRO A 35 0.12 -11.96 -10.73
C PRO A 35 -1.11 -11.05 -10.64
N ALA A 36 -1.88 -10.99 -11.74
CA ALA A 36 -3.13 -10.25 -11.81
C ALA A 36 -4.06 -10.56 -10.62
N PRO A 37 -4.69 -9.55 -10.02
CA PRO A 37 -5.49 -9.72 -8.82
C PRO A 37 -6.77 -10.51 -9.10
N ARG A 38 -7.25 -11.28 -8.10
CA ARG A 38 -8.53 -11.97 -8.14
C ARG A 38 -9.69 -10.97 -7.91
N LEU A 39 -10.89 -11.34 -8.35
CA LEU A 39 -12.10 -10.52 -8.19
C LEU A 39 -12.33 -10.10 -6.73
N GLY A 40 -12.20 -11.00 -5.76
CA GLY A 40 -12.36 -10.70 -4.34
C GLY A 40 -11.39 -9.62 -3.83
N HIS A 41 -10.15 -9.65 -4.28
CA HIS A 41 -9.15 -8.62 -3.99
C HIS A 41 -9.63 -7.26 -4.53
N GLN A 42 -10.07 -7.19 -5.79
CA GLN A 42 -10.55 -5.94 -6.39
C GLN A 42 -11.80 -5.38 -5.70
N LEU A 43 -12.68 -6.25 -5.20
CA LEU A 43 -13.83 -5.82 -4.40
C LEU A 43 -13.39 -5.14 -3.10
N LEU A 44 -12.40 -5.70 -2.39
CA LEU A 44 -11.87 -5.10 -1.18
C LEU A 44 -11.19 -3.76 -1.49
N VAL A 45 -10.38 -3.68 -2.55
CA VAL A 45 -9.77 -2.42 -3.02
C VAL A 45 -10.84 -1.36 -3.27
N SER A 46 -11.91 -1.70 -4.00
CA SER A 46 -13.02 -0.79 -4.28
C SER A 46 -13.74 -0.33 -3.01
N ARG A 47 -14.00 -1.25 -2.06
CA ARG A 47 -14.69 -0.96 -0.79
C ARG A 47 -13.83 -0.16 0.19
N LEU A 48 -12.52 -0.13 0.02
CA LEU A 48 -11.60 0.75 0.73
C LEU A 48 -11.52 2.13 0.06
N PHE A 49 -11.40 2.14 -1.26
CA PHE A 49 -11.22 3.37 -2.04
C PHE A 49 -12.41 4.33 -1.91
N HIS A 50 -13.64 3.85 -2.11
CA HIS A 50 -14.81 4.72 -2.12
C HIS A 50 -15.01 5.52 -0.82
N PRO A 51 -15.07 4.90 0.37
CA PRO A 51 -15.26 5.67 1.60
C PRO A 51 -14.07 6.58 1.91
N LEU A 52 -12.84 6.20 1.52
CA LEU A 52 -11.69 7.08 1.64
C LEU A 52 -11.81 8.30 0.72
N ALA A 53 -12.26 8.12 -0.53
CA ALA A 53 -12.47 9.22 -1.47
C ALA A 53 -13.57 10.18 -0.97
N GLU A 54 -14.68 9.66 -0.46
CA GLU A 54 -15.75 10.48 0.12
C GLU A 54 -15.27 11.24 1.36
N TYR A 55 -14.50 10.61 2.22
CA TYR A 55 -13.92 11.25 3.39
C TYR A 55 -12.97 12.38 2.99
N LEU A 56 -12.04 12.12 2.08
CA LEU A 56 -11.04 13.10 1.64
C LEU A 56 -11.63 14.26 0.82
N ALA A 57 -12.82 14.09 0.25
CA ALA A 57 -13.57 15.19 -0.36
C ALA A 57 -14.09 16.19 0.69
N ARG A 58 -14.37 15.74 1.91
CA ARG A 58 -14.82 16.57 3.04
C ARG A 58 -13.67 17.07 3.89
N GLU A 59 -12.65 16.24 4.05
CA GLU A 59 -11.43 16.50 4.84
C GLU A 59 -10.22 16.49 3.91
N PRO A 60 -9.83 17.63 3.30
CA PRO A 60 -8.87 17.67 2.20
C PRO A 60 -7.41 17.51 2.68
N VAL A 61 -7.15 16.45 3.42
CA VAL A 61 -5.83 16.12 3.99
C VAL A 61 -4.93 15.32 3.04
N GLY A 62 -5.44 14.89 1.89
CA GLY A 62 -4.74 14.13 0.89
C GLY A 62 -5.64 13.71 -0.26
N ILE A 63 -5.10 12.95 -1.19
CA ILE A 63 -5.82 12.34 -2.30
C ILE A 63 -5.60 10.84 -2.25
N VAL A 64 -6.67 10.06 -2.33
CA VAL A 64 -6.60 8.60 -2.42
C VAL A 64 -6.38 8.17 -3.85
N LEU A 65 -5.45 7.26 -4.04
CA LEU A 65 -5.09 6.64 -5.31
C LEU A 65 -5.01 5.12 -5.15
N THR A 66 -4.97 4.42 -6.29
CA THR A 66 -4.81 2.96 -6.36
C THR A 66 -3.69 2.60 -7.31
N SER A 67 -3.18 1.38 -7.21
CA SER A 67 -2.25 0.82 -8.20
C SER A 67 -2.89 0.77 -9.61
N PRO A 68 -2.06 0.84 -10.67
CA PRO A 68 -0.61 0.88 -10.65
C PRO A 68 -0.03 2.21 -10.16
N ALA A 69 1.14 2.14 -9.51
CA ALA A 69 1.84 3.30 -8.99
C ALA A 69 3.36 3.08 -9.11
N ASP A 70 4.14 4.15 -9.07
CA ASP A 70 5.59 4.08 -9.20
C ASP A 70 6.24 4.85 -8.04
N ILE A 71 6.15 4.28 -6.83
CA ILE A 71 6.59 4.93 -5.59
C ILE A 71 7.97 4.42 -5.20
N SER A 72 8.97 5.28 -5.27
CA SER A 72 10.37 4.95 -4.95
C SER A 72 10.97 5.82 -3.84
N TRP A 73 10.31 6.90 -3.45
CA TRP A 73 10.86 7.91 -2.53
C TRP A 73 12.24 8.44 -2.95
N GLY A 74 12.55 8.42 -4.26
CA GLY A 74 13.84 8.82 -4.81
C GLY A 74 14.98 7.84 -4.55
N ARG A 75 14.68 6.57 -4.27
CA ARG A 75 15.67 5.50 -4.07
C ARG A 75 15.68 4.54 -5.26
N ASP A 76 16.85 3.98 -5.53
CA ASP A 76 17.05 3.04 -6.64
C ASP A 76 16.63 1.60 -6.29
N ASP A 77 16.69 1.24 -5.01
CA ASP A 77 16.42 -0.10 -4.49
C ASP A 77 14.99 -0.33 -4.05
N VAL A 78 14.10 0.59 -4.41
CA VAL A 78 12.68 0.57 -4.03
C VAL A 78 11.82 1.06 -5.17
N LEU A 79 10.79 0.29 -5.47
CA LEU A 79 9.63 0.67 -6.26
C LEU A 79 8.46 -0.16 -5.75
N VAL A 80 7.49 0.48 -5.10
CA VAL A 80 6.32 -0.17 -4.53
C VAL A 80 5.03 0.38 -5.13
N GLN A 81 4.00 -0.46 -5.17
CA GLN A 81 2.71 -0.18 -5.75
C GLN A 81 1.61 -0.62 -4.78
N PRO A 82 1.36 0.14 -3.69
CA PRO A 82 0.32 -0.22 -2.72
C PRO A 82 -1.05 -0.27 -3.39
N ASP A 83 -1.91 -1.18 -2.97
CA ASP A 83 -3.23 -1.38 -3.58
C ASP A 83 -4.12 -0.16 -3.45
N VAL A 84 -4.11 0.50 -2.27
CA VAL A 84 -4.75 1.80 -2.03
C VAL A 84 -3.80 2.65 -1.18
N PHE A 85 -3.68 3.93 -1.49
CA PHE A 85 -2.81 4.82 -0.73
C PHE A 85 -3.28 6.27 -0.77
N VAL A 86 -2.86 7.05 0.22
CA VAL A 86 -3.19 8.48 0.31
C VAL A 86 -1.92 9.31 0.25
N VAL A 87 -1.91 10.26 -0.68
CA VAL A 87 -0.81 11.17 -0.96
C VAL A 87 -1.15 12.59 -0.50
N PRO A 88 -0.21 13.38 0.03
CA PRO A 88 -0.41 14.80 0.25
C PRO A 88 -0.84 15.55 -1.02
N VAL A 89 -1.76 16.50 -0.89
CA VAL A 89 -2.32 17.24 -2.03
C VAL A 89 -1.26 17.98 -2.84
N ASP A 90 -0.27 18.57 -2.16
CA ASP A 90 0.82 19.31 -2.78
C ASP A 90 1.75 18.42 -3.62
N GLU A 91 1.98 17.19 -3.20
CA GLU A 91 2.79 16.24 -3.96
C GLU A 91 2.05 15.76 -5.23
N VAL A 92 0.72 15.57 -5.17
CA VAL A 92 -0.08 15.21 -6.35
C VAL A 92 -0.09 16.33 -7.39
N ARG A 93 -0.13 17.59 -6.97
CA ARG A 93 -0.09 18.75 -7.88
C ARG A 93 1.18 18.77 -8.75
N ALA A 94 2.25 18.13 -8.32
CA ALA A 94 3.47 18.03 -9.11
C ALA A 94 3.30 17.14 -10.36
N GLY A 95 2.29 16.26 -10.39
CA GLY A 95 1.92 15.42 -11.55
C GLY A 95 2.98 14.38 -11.96
N ASP A 96 3.89 14.02 -11.07
CA ASP A 96 5.03 13.17 -11.37
C ASP A 96 5.33 12.23 -10.19
N TRP A 97 5.31 10.92 -10.44
CA TRP A 97 5.64 9.89 -9.44
C TRP A 97 7.03 10.08 -8.83
N SER A 98 7.99 10.55 -9.61
CA SER A 98 9.36 10.79 -9.14
C SER A 98 9.46 11.87 -8.06
N ARG A 99 8.43 12.69 -7.90
CA ARG A 99 8.34 13.75 -6.89
C ARG A 99 7.63 13.34 -5.62
N LEU A 100 7.02 12.15 -5.61
CA LEU A 100 6.39 11.59 -4.41
C LEU A 100 7.45 11.29 -3.35
N ARG A 101 7.32 11.90 -2.17
CA ARG A 101 8.24 11.76 -1.05
C ARG A 101 7.58 11.17 0.18
N SER A 102 6.26 11.24 0.27
CA SER A 102 5.55 10.75 1.44
C SER A 102 4.21 10.13 1.09
N LEU A 103 3.76 9.21 1.93
CA LEU A 103 2.38 8.72 1.95
C LEU A 103 1.78 9.05 3.32
N ARG A 104 0.50 9.38 3.35
CA ARG A 104 -0.24 9.56 4.60
C ARG A 104 -0.83 8.24 5.10
N LEU A 105 -1.08 7.32 4.18
CA LEU A 105 -1.61 5.99 4.43
C LEU A 105 -1.19 5.10 3.26
N ALA A 106 -0.78 3.88 3.55
CA ALA A 106 -0.61 2.81 2.57
C ALA A 106 -1.45 1.60 2.99
N ILE A 107 -2.08 0.93 2.03
CA ILE A 107 -2.94 -0.23 2.25
C ILE A 107 -2.58 -1.31 1.25
N GLU A 108 -2.34 -2.51 1.75
CA GLU A 108 -2.19 -3.73 0.95
C GLU A 108 -3.32 -4.69 1.30
N VAL A 109 -3.93 -5.27 0.29
CA VAL A 109 -4.92 -6.34 0.43
C VAL A 109 -4.23 -7.66 0.18
N LEU A 110 -4.21 -8.53 1.16
CA LEU A 110 -3.47 -9.80 1.07
C LEU A 110 -4.00 -10.69 -0.05
N SER A 111 -3.06 -11.31 -0.71
CA SER A 111 -3.28 -12.44 -1.60
C SER A 111 -2.34 -13.59 -1.22
N PRO A 112 -2.62 -14.83 -1.61
CA PRO A 112 -1.72 -15.95 -1.30
C PRO A 112 -0.27 -15.74 -1.76
N SER A 113 -0.05 -14.98 -2.84
CA SER A 113 1.28 -14.70 -3.40
C SER A 113 2.01 -13.55 -2.71
N THR A 114 1.31 -12.63 -2.03
CA THR A 114 1.91 -11.42 -1.47
C THR A 114 2.03 -11.40 0.05
N THR A 115 1.30 -12.28 0.75
CA THR A 115 1.19 -12.30 2.22
C THR A 115 2.52 -12.12 2.95
N ARG A 116 3.57 -12.85 2.54
CA ARG A 116 4.88 -12.74 3.17
C ARG A 116 5.55 -11.40 2.88
N ALA A 117 5.51 -10.97 1.63
CA ALA A 117 6.12 -9.69 1.23
C ALA A 117 5.46 -8.51 1.94
N ASP A 118 4.12 -8.48 1.99
CA ASP A 118 3.35 -7.40 2.61
C ASP A 118 3.58 -7.33 4.13
N ARG A 119 3.57 -8.51 4.82
CA ARG A 119 3.74 -8.57 6.28
C ARG A 119 5.17 -8.33 6.77
N PHE A 120 6.18 -8.57 5.96
CA PHE A 120 7.58 -8.46 6.39
C PHE A 120 8.36 -7.43 5.58
N THR A 121 8.55 -7.65 4.28
CA THR A 121 9.45 -6.85 3.44
C THR A 121 8.89 -5.46 3.21
N LYS A 122 7.66 -5.34 2.71
CA LYS A 122 7.01 -4.04 2.45
C LYS A 122 6.68 -3.30 3.75
N ARG A 123 6.13 -4.01 4.76
CA ARG A 123 5.85 -3.40 6.07
C ARG A 123 7.07 -2.67 6.62
N ARG A 124 8.20 -3.36 6.70
CA ARG A 124 9.45 -2.75 7.18
C ARG A 124 9.83 -1.54 6.33
N ARG A 125 9.68 -1.64 5.02
CA ARG A 125 10.00 -0.54 4.11
C ARG A 125 9.09 0.67 4.29
N TYR A 126 7.78 0.46 4.45
CA TYR A 126 6.84 1.55 4.74
C TYR A 126 7.15 2.24 6.09
N GLN A 127 7.49 1.46 7.11
CA GLN A 127 7.91 2.02 8.40
C GLN A 127 9.20 2.86 8.28
N GLU A 128 10.22 2.37 7.58
CA GLU A 128 11.48 3.10 7.34
C GLU A 128 11.28 4.36 6.48
N ALA A 129 10.32 4.35 5.56
CA ALA A 129 9.94 5.52 4.78
C ALA A 129 9.12 6.54 5.60
N GLY A 130 8.81 6.24 6.86
CA GLY A 130 8.05 7.12 7.74
C GLY A 130 6.57 7.22 7.37
N VAL A 131 6.00 6.23 6.67
CA VAL A 131 4.56 6.18 6.39
C VAL A 131 3.81 6.08 7.72
N PRO A 132 2.98 7.09 8.08
CA PRO A 132 2.41 7.18 9.43
C PRO A 132 1.46 6.02 9.74
N LEU A 133 0.86 5.42 8.72
CA LEU A 133 -0.10 4.34 8.87
C LEU A 133 -0.02 3.37 7.69
N TYR A 134 0.13 2.10 8.00
CA TYR A 134 0.13 1.02 7.04
C TYR A 134 -0.90 -0.02 7.45
N TRP A 135 -1.85 -0.33 6.56
CA TRP A 135 -2.88 -1.33 6.77
C TRP A 135 -2.63 -2.55 5.91
N ILE A 136 -2.72 -3.72 6.51
CA ILE A 136 -2.73 -5.00 5.81
C ILE A 136 -4.12 -5.61 5.99
N VAL A 137 -4.86 -5.70 4.90
CA VAL A 137 -6.24 -6.19 4.88
C VAL A 137 -6.25 -7.67 4.56
N ASP A 138 -6.68 -8.48 5.52
CA ASP A 138 -6.80 -9.93 5.41
C ASP A 138 -8.27 -10.29 5.14
N GLY A 139 -8.60 -10.56 3.87
CA GLY A 139 -9.96 -10.89 3.47
C GLY A 139 -10.44 -12.25 3.95
N ASP A 140 -9.53 -13.20 4.11
CA ASP A 140 -9.84 -14.57 4.56
C ASP A 140 -10.17 -14.58 6.06
N GLU A 141 -9.37 -13.86 6.86
CA GLU A 141 -9.56 -13.75 8.30
C GLU A 141 -10.49 -12.59 8.71
N GLN A 142 -10.97 -11.80 7.74
CA GLN A 142 -11.85 -10.63 7.94
C GLN A 142 -11.34 -9.67 9.02
N ARG A 143 -10.06 -9.33 8.95
CA ARG A 143 -9.36 -8.45 9.90
C ARG A 143 -8.38 -7.53 9.19
N VAL A 144 -7.94 -6.50 9.88
CA VAL A 144 -6.92 -5.58 9.39
C VAL A 144 -5.80 -5.46 10.41
N GLU A 145 -4.58 -5.62 9.96
CA GLU A 145 -3.38 -5.31 10.74
C GLU A 145 -3.07 -3.82 10.53
N VAL A 146 -3.02 -3.07 11.62
CA VAL A 146 -2.69 -1.64 11.63
C VAL A 146 -1.30 -1.45 12.16
N TRP A 147 -0.41 -0.93 11.32
CA TRP A 147 0.99 -0.71 11.61
C TRP A 147 1.31 0.79 11.62
N THR A 148 2.10 1.23 12.61
CA THR A 148 2.65 2.58 12.69
C THR A 148 4.18 2.53 12.63
N PRO A 149 4.88 3.66 12.37
CA PRO A 149 6.32 3.73 12.44
C PRO A 149 6.81 3.29 13.83
N GLY A 150 7.78 2.39 13.88
CA GLY A 150 8.34 1.88 15.15
C GLY A 150 7.49 0.83 15.88
N ALA A 151 6.31 0.48 15.39
CA ALA A 151 5.55 -0.63 15.98
C ALA A 151 6.25 -1.98 15.71
N GLU A 152 6.45 -2.76 16.77
CA GLU A 152 6.99 -4.12 16.66
C GLU A 152 5.90 -5.15 16.34
N LEU A 153 4.68 -4.87 16.80
CA LEU A 153 3.48 -5.69 16.55
C LEU A 153 2.33 -4.80 16.04
N PRO A 154 1.44 -5.34 15.20
CA PRO A 154 0.28 -4.60 14.72
C PRO A 154 -0.81 -4.50 15.78
N THR A 155 -1.63 -3.47 15.68
CA THR A 155 -2.98 -3.54 16.25
C THR A 155 -3.86 -4.33 15.30
N ILE A 156 -4.59 -5.30 15.82
CA ILE A 156 -5.54 -6.11 15.03
C ILE A 156 -6.94 -5.53 15.19
N GLU A 157 -7.48 -5.05 14.07
CA GLU A 157 -8.84 -4.54 14.01
C GLU A 157 -9.78 -5.58 13.38
N THR A 158 -10.88 -5.85 14.07
CA THR A 158 -11.92 -6.81 13.62
C THR A 158 -13.32 -6.20 13.54
N LYS A 159 -13.48 -4.94 13.98
CA LYS A 159 -14.78 -4.26 14.00
C LYS A 159 -14.78 -2.98 13.18
N ARG A 160 -13.79 -2.12 13.38
CA ARG A 160 -13.77 -0.79 12.80
C ARG A 160 -12.36 -0.31 12.55
N LEU A 161 -12.11 0.28 11.40
CA LEU A 161 -10.92 1.08 11.12
C LEU A 161 -11.16 2.53 11.52
N VAL A 162 -10.14 3.14 12.12
CA VAL A 162 -10.12 4.56 12.44
C VAL A 162 -8.80 5.16 12.00
N TRP A 163 -8.88 6.22 11.20
CA TRP A 163 -7.71 7.01 10.81
C TRP A 163 -7.93 8.47 11.20
N ARG A 164 -6.97 9.04 11.91
CA ARG A 164 -7.00 10.43 12.38
C ARG A 164 -5.83 11.21 11.80
N PRO A 165 -5.96 11.76 10.58
CA PRO A 165 -4.93 12.65 10.04
C PRO A 165 -4.79 13.89 10.93
N ALA A 166 -3.55 14.36 11.13
CA ALA A 166 -3.27 15.43 12.09
C ALA A 166 -4.02 16.74 11.81
N THR A 167 -4.39 17.00 10.56
CA THR A 167 -5.06 18.25 10.14
C THR A 167 -6.54 18.08 9.81
N ALA A 168 -7.09 16.89 9.99
CA ALA A 168 -8.52 16.63 9.75
C ALA A 168 -9.38 17.08 10.94
N GLY A 169 -10.55 17.67 10.65
CA GLY A 169 -11.53 18.03 11.67
C GLY A 169 -12.25 16.81 12.24
N GLN A 170 -12.48 15.79 11.42
CA GLN A 170 -13.13 14.54 11.81
C GLN A 170 -12.27 13.32 11.41
N PRO A 171 -12.30 12.22 12.17
CA PRO A 171 -11.62 11.00 11.78
C PRO A 171 -12.33 10.31 10.63
N PHE A 172 -11.57 9.60 9.79
CA PHE A 172 -12.10 8.54 8.93
C PHE A 172 -12.50 7.35 9.78
N THR A 173 -13.67 6.77 9.49
CA THR A 173 -14.12 5.51 10.10
C THR A 173 -14.72 4.59 9.03
N LEU A 174 -14.42 3.29 9.13
CA LEU A 174 -14.98 2.25 8.28
C LEU A 174 -15.31 1.03 9.11
N GLU A 175 -16.59 0.62 9.12
CA GLU A 175 -16.98 -0.63 9.74
C GLU A 175 -16.47 -1.82 8.91
N LEU A 176 -15.82 -2.77 9.55
CA LEU A 176 -15.26 -3.93 8.85
C LEU A 176 -16.34 -4.88 8.34
N ALA A 177 -17.54 -4.86 8.95
CA ALA A 177 -18.71 -5.56 8.43
C ALA A 177 -19.11 -5.06 7.02
N ASP A 178 -18.92 -3.75 6.73
CA ASP A 178 -19.19 -3.19 5.41
C ASP A 178 -18.07 -3.54 4.41
N LEU A 179 -16.82 -3.56 4.88
CA LEU A 179 -15.68 -3.93 4.06
C LEU A 179 -15.77 -5.40 3.62
N PHE A 180 -16.06 -6.31 4.54
CA PHE A 180 -16.06 -7.76 4.31
C PHE A 180 -17.44 -8.35 3.99
N ARG A 181 -18.45 -7.49 3.76
CA ARG A 181 -19.81 -7.97 3.43
C ARG A 181 -19.82 -8.89 2.20
N PRO A 182 -20.67 -9.90 2.17
CA PRO A 182 -20.91 -10.70 0.97
C PRO A 182 -21.32 -9.84 -0.24
N VAL A 183 -21.21 -10.40 -1.45
CA VAL A 183 -21.71 -9.81 -2.69
C VAL A 183 -23.19 -10.08 -2.83
#